data_7464d8bb8191b1278f7397a93d7f01e7
#
_entry.id   7464d8bb8191b1278f7397a93d7f01e7
#
_cell.length_a   1.000
_cell.length_b   1.000
_cell.length_c   1.000
_cell.angle_alpha   90.00
_cell.angle_beta   90.00
_cell.angle_gamma   90.00
#
_symmetry.space_group_name_H-M   'P 1'
#
loop_
_entity.id
_entity.type
_entity.pdbx_description
1 polymer ?
#
loop_
_entity_poly.entity_id
_entity_poly.type
_entity_poly.pdbx_seq_one_letter_code
_entity_poly.pdbx_strand_id
1 'polypeptide(L)'
;MSFLKINNLSVDYKMRRETVYAVKNVNINVNRGEILGLVGESGSGKSTVGNAIINLIDEPGKVSNGSIVLDGIDIHENPKNIVKYRGKKIGLIFQDPQTSLNPIFTIGEQLIETIQTHLNLNTDDAKNKAINLLKEVGIKDAEARFNNYPHQFSGGMRQRVVIS
;
A
#
# COMPACT_ATOMS: atom_id res chain seq x y z
N MET A 1 -1.41 -23.21 -3.43
CA MET A 1 -0.98 -22.46 -4.64
C MET A 1 -0.45 -21.13 -4.22
N SER A 2 0.68 -20.69 -4.78
CA SER A 2 1.30 -19.41 -4.49
C SER A 2 0.37 -18.26 -4.87
N PHE A 3 0.18 -17.30 -3.96
CA PHE A 3 -0.59 -16.09 -4.21
C PHE A 3 0.29 -14.96 -4.74
N LEU A 4 1.48 -14.80 -4.14
CA LEU A 4 2.52 -13.90 -4.62
C LEU A 4 3.79 -14.71 -4.89
N LYS A 5 4.37 -14.54 -6.08
CA LYS A 5 5.63 -15.16 -6.45
C LYS A 5 6.55 -14.13 -7.07
N ILE A 6 7.70 -13.94 -6.45
CA ILE A 6 8.78 -13.07 -6.93
C ILE A 6 9.93 -13.99 -7.39
N ASN A 7 10.37 -13.83 -8.63
CA ASN A 7 11.46 -14.61 -9.19
C ASN A 7 12.59 -13.68 -9.64
N ASN A 8 13.78 -13.88 -9.11
CA ASN A 8 15.03 -13.19 -9.49
C ASN A 8 14.90 -11.67 -9.58
N LEU A 9 14.08 -11.07 -8.67
CA LEU A 9 13.83 -9.64 -8.68
C LEU A 9 15.12 -8.87 -8.43
N SER A 10 15.41 -7.93 -9.32
CA SER A 10 16.48 -6.93 -9.15
C SER A 10 15.91 -5.54 -9.40
N VAL A 11 16.32 -4.59 -8.56
CA VAL A 11 15.92 -3.18 -8.65
C VAL A 11 17.15 -2.31 -8.58
N ASP A 12 17.32 -1.46 -9.60
CA ASP A 12 18.46 -0.58 -9.77
C ASP A 12 18.00 0.89 -9.79
N TYR A 13 18.80 1.75 -9.16
CA TYR A 13 18.67 3.21 -9.24
C TYR A 13 19.84 3.77 -10.04
N LYS A 14 19.56 4.23 -11.27
CA LYS A 14 20.59 4.85 -12.13
C LYS A 14 20.78 6.32 -11.77
N MET A 15 21.81 6.58 -10.98
CA MET A 15 22.26 7.94 -10.66
C MET A 15 23.21 8.48 -11.76
N ARG A 16 23.45 9.79 -11.75
CA ARG A 16 24.31 10.43 -12.78
C ARG A 16 25.73 9.86 -12.88
N ARG A 17 26.29 9.37 -11.77
CA ARG A 17 27.67 8.90 -11.70
C ARG A 17 27.81 7.40 -11.42
N GLU A 18 26.78 6.77 -10.89
CA GLU A 18 26.82 5.37 -10.46
C GLU A 18 25.43 4.73 -10.58
N THR A 19 25.40 3.40 -10.54
CA THR A 19 24.16 2.62 -10.40
C THR A 19 24.13 1.97 -9.02
N VAL A 20 23.11 2.28 -8.24
CA VAL A 20 22.87 1.65 -6.95
C VAL A 20 21.96 0.44 -7.16
N TYR A 21 22.44 -0.73 -6.80
CA TYR A 21 21.70 -1.99 -6.85
C TYR A 21 21.00 -2.21 -5.51
N ALA A 22 19.77 -1.75 -5.40
CA ALA A 22 19.00 -1.79 -4.15
C ALA A 22 18.47 -3.19 -3.81
N VAL A 23 18.16 -3.98 -4.83
CA VAL A 23 17.69 -5.38 -4.71
C VAL A 23 18.41 -6.21 -5.76
N LYS A 24 18.88 -7.40 -5.39
CA LYS A 24 19.59 -8.32 -6.31
C LYS A 24 19.08 -9.74 -6.17
N ASN A 25 18.52 -10.28 -7.25
CA ASN A 25 18.12 -11.67 -7.40
C ASN A 25 17.26 -12.22 -6.24
N VAL A 26 16.32 -11.42 -5.74
CA VAL A 26 15.44 -11.81 -4.64
C VAL A 26 14.35 -12.75 -5.15
N ASN A 27 14.15 -13.85 -4.43
CA ASN A 27 13.10 -14.82 -4.66
C ASN A 27 12.22 -14.92 -3.42
N ILE A 28 10.91 -14.70 -3.57
CA ILE A 28 9.92 -14.76 -2.49
C ILE A 28 8.69 -15.51 -2.99
N ASN A 29 8.14 -16.34 -2.13
CA ASN A 29 6.90 -17.04 -2.40
C ASN A 29 5.97 -16.92 -1.19
N VAL A 30 4.74 -16.44 -1.40
CA VAL A 30 3.74 -16.30 -0.34
C VAL A 30 2.47 -17.01 -0.79
N ASN A 31 1.96 -17.91 0.04
CA ASN A 31 0.73 -18.64 -0.20
C ASN A 31 -0.49 -17.85 0.31
N ARG A 32 -1.69 -18.24 -0.09
CA ARG A 32 -2.91 -17.64 0.47
C ARG A 32 -3.00 -17.93 1.97
N GLY A 33 -3.33 -16.88 2.74
CA GLY A 33 -3.43 -16.97 4.20
C GLY A 33 -2.08 -17.03 4.93
N GLU A 34 -0.96 -16.92 4.23
CA GLU A 34 0.38 -16.91 4.82
C GLU A 34 0.78 -15.49 5.23
N ILE A 35 1.47 -15.40 6.38
CA ILE A 35 2.15 -14.18 6.84
C ILE A 35 3.64 -14.42 6.69
N LEU A 36 4.29 -13.64 5.82
CA LEU A 36 5.73 -13.69 5.60
C LEU A 36 6.41 -12.48 6.24
N GLY A 37 7.36 -12.72 7.15
CA GLY A 37 8.23 -11.69 7.71
C GLY A 37 9.46 -11.45 6.82
N LEU A 38 9.67 -10.20 6.37
CA LEU A 38 10.89 -9.78 5.68
C LEU A 38 11.77 -8.99 6.64
N VAL A 39 12.89 -9.58 7.07
CA VAL A 39 13.79 -9.04 8.08
C VAL A 39 15.12 -8.66 7.45
N GLY A 40 15.78 -7.63 7.98
CA GLY A 40 17.08 -7.16 7.54
C GLY A 40 17.40 -5.77 8.09
N GLU A 41 18.62 -5.32 7.95
CA GLU A 41 19.09 -4.02 8.41
C GLU A 41 18.42 -2.85 7.67
N SER A 42 18.54 -1.64 8.21
CA SER A 42 18.11 -0.43 7.50
C SER A 42 18.88 -0.29 6.19
N GLY A 43 18.20 0.06 5.09
CA GLY A 43 18.82 0.16 3.77
C GLY A 43 19.00 -1.17 3.02
N SER A 44 18.59 -2.33 3.58
CA SER A 44 18.76 -3.63 2.91
C SER A 44 17.77 -3.90 1.75
N GLY A 45 16.96 -2.93 1.35
CA GLY A 45 16.06 -3.05 0.20
C GLY A 45 14.65 -3.58 0.52
N LYS A 46 14.28 -3.81 1.80
CA LYS A 46 12.94 -4.33 2.18
C LYS A 46 11.78 -3.49 1.63
N SER A 47 11.84 -2.18 1.84
CA SER A 47 10.82 -1.25 1.33
C SER A 47 10.82 -1.19 -0.20
N THR A 48 12.00 -1.32 -0.83
CA THR A 48 12.11 -1.39 -2.28
C THR A 48 11.42 -2.63 -2.85
N VAL A 49 11.54 -3.78 -2.17
CA VAL A 49 10.79 -4.99 -2.55
C VAL A 49 9.28 -4.75 -2.41
N GLY A 50 8.82 -4.16 -1.31
CA GLY A 50 7.41 -3.80 -1.13
C GLY A 50 6.89 -2.87 -2.24
N ASN A 51 7.63 -1.81 -2.55
CA ASN A 51 7.28 -0.87 -3.61
C ASN A 51 7.30 -1.53 -5.00
N ALA A 52 8.24 -2.46 -5.24
CA ALA A 52 8.28 -3.23 -6.48
C ALA A 52 7.00 -4.09 -6.67
N ILE A 53 6.52 -4.74 -5.61
CA ILE A 53 5.31 -5.57 -5.64
C ILE A 53 4.07 -4.77 -6.09
N ILE A 54 3.97 -3.50 -5.71
CA ILE A 54 2.85 -2.65 -6.10
C ILE A 54 3.17 -1.71 -7.27
N ASN A 55 4.37 -1.88 -7.88
CA ASN A 55 4.89 -1.05 -8.96
C ASN A 55 4.88 0.46 -8.63
N LEU A 56 5.39 0.82 -7.44
CA LEU A 56 5.58 2.20 -6.97
C LEU A 56 7.06 2.42 -6.59
N ILE A 57 7.96 2.11 -7.51
CA ILE A 57 9.38 2.45 -7.38
C ILE A 57 9.55 3.88 -7.88
N ASP A 58 10.09 4.74 -7.02
CA ASP A 58 10.36 6.13 -7.37
C ASP A 58 11.49 6.26 -8.38
N GLU A 59 11.37 7.17 -9.33
CA GLU A 59 12.45 7.49 -10.26
C GLU A 59 13.69 8.01 -9.51
N PRO A 60 14.89 7.67 -9.96
CA PRO A 60 15.29 6.96 -11.19
C PRO A 60 15.34 5.43 -11.05
N GLY A 61 14.68 4.85 -10.05
CA GLY A 61 14.63 3.42 -9.80
C GLY A 61 13.78 2.67 -10.82
N LYS A 62 14.17 1.43 -11.10
CA LYS A 62 13.39 0.53 -11.95
C LYS A 62 13.64 -0.93 -11.60
N VAL A 63 12.68 -1.78 -11.87
CA VAL A 63 12.90 -3.23 -11.93
C VAL A 63 13.79 -3.50 -13.13
N SER A 64 14.99 -4.00 -12.88
CA SER A 64 15.99 -4.27 -13.91
C SER A 64 16.00 -5.73 -14.36
N ASN A 65 15.50 -6.65 -13.52
CA ASN A 65 15.38 -8.07 -13.84
C ASN A 65 14.33 -8.73 -12.95
N GLY A 66 13.84 -9.89 -13.41
CA GLY A 66 12.91 -10.74 -12.68
C GLY A 66 11.44 -10.51 -13.01
N SER A 67 10.57 -11.21 -12.31
CA SER A 67 9.13 -11.13 -12.45
C SER A 67 8.42 -11.12 -11.10
N ILE A 68 7.26 -10.48 -11.05
CA ILE A 68 6.39 -10.48 -9.88
C ILE A 68 5.00 -10.93 -10.32
N VAL A 69 4.61 -12.12 -9.91
CA VAL A 69 3.33 -12.73 -10.24
C VAL A 69 2.41 -12.67 -9.03
N LEU A 70 1.30 -11.98 -9.17
CA LEU A 70 0.25 -11.86 -8.17
C LEU A 70 -1.02 -12.55 -8.67
N ASP A 71 -1.49 -13.56 -7.93
CA ASP A 71 -2.71 -14.31 -8.28
C ASP A 71 -2.69 -14.84 -9.74
N GLY A 72 -1.50 -15.31 -10.19
CA GLY A 72 -1.28 -15.85 -11.54
C GLY A 72 -1.02 -14.82 -12.64
N ILE A 73 -1.00 -13.53 -12.32
CA ILE A 73 -0.77 -12.44 -13.29
C ILE A 73 0.56 -11.76 -13.02
N ASP A 74 1.43 -11.68 -14.03
CA ASP A 74 2.65 -10.87 -13.95
C ASP A 74 2.25 -9.39 -13.97
N ILE A 75 2.59 -8.69 -12.88
CA ILE A 75 2.19 -7.29 -12.68
C ILE A 75 3.10 -6.31 -13.42
N HIS A 76 4.29 -6.74 -13.86
CA HIS A 76 5.24 -5.91 -14.61
C HIS A 76 5.11 -6.07 -16.13
N GLU A 77 4.59 -7.18 -16.60
CA GLU A 77 4.36 -7.38 -18.04
C GLU A 77 3.38 -6.35 -18.62
N ASN A 78 2.38 -5.95 -17.83
CA ASN A 78 1.47 -4.87 -18.19
C ASN A 78 1.19 -3.95 -16.97
N PRO A 79 1.87 -2.80 -16.86
CA PRO A 79 1.71 -1.87 -15.75
C PRO A 79 0.26 -1.39 -15.51
N LYS A 80 -0.60 -1.42 -16.54
CA LYS A 80 -2.02 -1.09 -16.37
C LYS A 80 -2.78 -2.12 -15.51
N ASN A 81 -2.28 -3.35 -15.43
CA ASN A 81 -2.93 -4.39 -14.63
C ASN A 81 -2.81 -4.08 -13.14
N ILE A 82 -1.65 -3.64 -12.65
CA ILE A 82 -1.47 -3.37 -11.22
C ILE A 82 -2.40 -2.27 -10.70
N VAL A 83 -2.73 -1.28 -11.52
CA VAL A 83 -3.68 -0.21 -11.14
C VAL A 83 -5.04 -0.78 -10.75
N LYS A 84 -5.50 -1.84 -11.44
CA LYS A 84 -6.78 -2.52 -11.13
C LYS A 84 -6.72 -3.36 -9.85
N TYR A 85 -5.51 -3.73 -9.41
CA TYR A 85 -5.30 -4.55 -8.21
C TYR A 85 -5.06 -3.71 -6.96
N ARG A 86 -4.46 -2.50 -7.11
CA ARG A 86 -4.25 -1.58 -5.98
C ARG A 86 -5.58 -1.20 -5.34
N GLY A 87 -5.62 -1.23 -4.01
CA GLY A 87 -6.82 -0.97 -3.21
C GLY A 87 -7.89 -2.05 -3.27
N LYS A 88 -7.86 -2.95 -4.27
CA LYS A 88 -8.87 -4.00 -4.44
C LYS A 88 -8.37 -5.39 -4.03
N LYS A 89 -7.16 -5.75 -4.43
CA LYS A 89 -6.52 -7.05 -4.13
C LYS A 89 -5.22 -6.92 -3.36
N ILE A 90 -4.59 -5.77 -3.42
CA ILE A 90 -3.36 -5.46 -2.72
C ILE A 90 -3.42 -4.05 -2.14
N GLY A 91 -3.12 -3.92 -0.88
CA GLY A 91 -2.95 -2.66 -0.17
C GLY A 91 -1.54 -2.54 0.37
N LEU A 92 -1.08 -1.33 0.56
CA LEU A 92 0.18 -1.01 1.22
C LEU A 92 -0.07 -0.07 2.38
N ILE A 93 0.42 -0.44 3.55
CA ILE A 93 0.43 0.43 4.73
C ILE A 93 1.85 1.00 4.84
N PHE A 94 1.99 2.31 4.63
CA PHE A 94 3.28 2.99 4.73
C PHE A 94 3.74 3.11 6.18
N GLN A 95 5.05 3.18 6.36
CA GLN A 95 5.68 3.30 7.69
C GLN A 95 5.30 4.62 8.38
N ASP A 96 5.16 5.72 7.63
CA ASP A 96 4.75 7.02 8.14
C ASP A 96 3.29 7.32 7.78
N PRO A 97 2.37 7.26 8.76
CA PRO A 97 0.97 7.59 8.52
C PRO A 97 0.72 9.09 8.32
N GLN A 98 1.70 9.95 8.63
CA GLN A 98 1.52 11.41 8.50
C GLN A 98 1.46 11.86 7.05
N THR A 99 2.18 11.17 6.17
CA THR A 99 2.22 11.45 4.74
C THR A 99 1.08 10.78 3.95
N SER A 100 0.38 9.84 4.57
CA SER A 100 -0.68 9.05 3.91
C SER A 100 -2.05 9.74 3.90
N LEU A 101 -2.28 10.69 4.83
CA LEU A 101 -3.54 11.44 4.92
C LEU A 101 -3.35 12.87 4.44
N ASN A 102 -4.22 13.31 3.54
CA ASN A 102 -4.22 14.69 3.07
C ASN A 102 -4.74 15.62 4.18
N PRO A 103 -3.94 16.60 4.64
CA PRO A 103 -4.29 17.45 5.79
C PRO A 103 -5.45 18.42 5.55
N ILE A 104 -5.82 18.69 4.30
CA ILE A 104 -6.88 19.67 3.94
C ILE A 104 -8.26 19.04 3.84
N PHE A 105 -8.37 17.70 3.81
CA PHE A 105 -9.64 16.99 3.81
C PHE A 105 -9.90 16.34 5.17
N THR A 106 -11.18 16.22 5.53
CA THR A 106 -11.58 15.47 6.72
C THR A 106 -11.30 13.98 6.54
N ILE A 107 -11.23 13.25 7.64
CA ILE A 107 -11.09 11.78 7.60
C ILE A 107 -12.24 11.14 6.84
N GLY A 108 -13.47 11.64 7.06
CA GLY A 108 -14.66 11.12 6.40
C GLY A 108 -14.63 11.29 4.89
N GLU A 109 -14.23 12.46 4.39
CA GLU A 109 -14.10 12.72 2.95
C GLU A 109 -13.13 11.74 2.29
N GLN A 110 -11.95 11.53 2.89
CA GLN A 110 -10.93 10.64 2.34
C GLN A 110 -11.38 9.16 2.35
N LEU A 111 -12.09 8.74 3.39
CA LEU A 111 -12.64 7.38 3.46
C LEU A 111 -13.76 7.18 2.45
N ILE A 112 -14.69 8.14 2.31
CA ILE A 112 -15.77 8.06 1.31
C ILE A 112 -15.19 7.95 -0.09
N GLU A 113 -14.23 8.80 -0.46
CA GLU A 113 -13.58 8.78 -1.77
C GLU A 113 -12.99 7.40 -2.07
N THR A 114 -12.24 6.84 -1.11
CA THR A 114 -11.65 5.51 -1.23
C THR A 114 -12.71 4.42 -1.39
N ILE A 115 -13.75 4.44 -0.55
CA ILE A 115 -14.83 3.46 -0.57
C ILE A 115 -15.59 3.52 -1.91
N GLN A 116 -15.95 4.71 -2.37
CA GLN A 116 -16.67 4.89 -3.64
C GLN A 116 -15.84 4.49 -4.85
N THR A 117 -14.52 4.74 -4.81
CA THR A 117 -13.61 4.32 -5.88
C THR A 117 -13.58 2.80 -6.07
N HIS A 118 -13.73 2.04 -4.98
CA HIS A 118 -13.56 0.58 -5.01
C HIS A 118 -14.85 -0.22 -4.88
N LEU A 119 -15.92 0.36 -4.29
CA LEU A 119 -17.14 -0.35 -3.91
C LEU A 119 -18.33 0.40 -4.47
N ASN A 120 -18.54 0.80 -5.52
CA ASN A 120 -19.74 1.35 -6.20
C ASN A 120 -20.97 1.66 -5.28
N LEU A 121 -20.70 2.29 -4.12
CA LEU A 121 -21.70 2.66 -3.11
C LEU A 121 -22.14 4.12 -3.28
N ASN A 122 -23.38 4.42 -2.93
CA ASN A 122 -23.84 5.80 -2.77
C ASN A 122 -23.17 6.46 -1.55
N THR A 123 -23.34 7.76 -1.40
CA THR A 123 -22.63 8.55 -0.36
C THR A 123 -23.06 8.15 1.05
N ASP A 124 -24.34 7.87 1.29
CA ASP A 124 -24.84 7.51 2.60
C ASP A 124 -24.34 6.14 3.05
N ASP A 125 -24.36 5.17 2.15
CA ASP A 125 -23.82 3.83 2.41
C ASP A 125 -22.31 3.86 2.59
N ALA A 126 -21.59 4.66 1.79
CA ALA A 126 -20.14 4.85 1.94
C ALA A 126 -19.80 5.50 3.29
N LYS A 127 -20.58 6.50 3.74
CA LYS A 127 -20.44 7.12 5.05
C LYS A 127 -20.65 6.12 6.19
N ASN A 128 -21.72 5.35 6.14
CA ASN A 128 -22.02 4.33 7.15
C ASN A 128 -20.89 3.29 7.22
N LYS A 129 -20.41 2.85 6.06
CA LYS A 129 -19.28 1.92 5.99
C LYS A 129 -18.01 2.53 6.57
N ALA A 130 -17.68 3.78 6.24
CA ALA A 130 -16.51 4.49 6.78
C ALA A 130 -16.55 4.60 8.30
N ILE A 131 -17.70 4.96 8.88
CA ILE A 131 -17.88 5.04 10.32
C ILE A 131 -17.67 3.66 10.97
N ASN A 132 -18.20 2.60 10.36
CA ASN A 132 -18.00 1.23 10.86
C ASN A 132 -16.53 0.81 10.82
N LEU A 133 -15.81 1.10 9.73
CA LEU A 133 -14.37 0.83 9.63
C LEU A 133 -13.57 1.57 10.72
N LEU A 134 -13.90 2.84 10.98
CA LEU A 134 -13.28 3.58 12.09
C LEU A 134 -13.52 2.93 13.44
N LYS A 135 -14.72 2.38 13.68
CA LYS A 135 -15.04 1.63 14.92
C LYS A 135 -14.23 0.32 15.01
N GLU A 136 -14.15 -0.42 13.91
CA GLU A 136 -13.39 -1.68 13.82
C GLU A 136 -11.92 -1.51 14.17
N VAL A 137 -11.30 -0.41 13.74
CA VAL A 137 -9.91 -0.08 14.09
C VAL A 137 -9.78 0.62 15.46
N GLY A 138 -10.86 0.71 16.23
CA GLY A 138 -10.86 1.21 17.61
C GLY A 138 -10.74 2.74 17.72
N ILE A 139 -11.25 3.50 16.76
CA ILE A 139 -11.42 4.94 16.90
C ILE A 139 -12.67 5.19 17.75
N LYS A 140 -12.45 5.74 18.97
CA LYS A 140 -13.56 6.15 19.84
C LYS A 140 -14.31 7.34 19.24
N ASP A 141 -15.63 7.41 19.47
CA ASP A 141 -16.51 8.48 18.97
C ASP A 141 -16.39 8.67 17.43
N ALA A 142 -16.39 7.54 16.68
CA ALA A 142 -16.14 7.51 15.26
C ALA A 142 -17.05 8.46 14.45
N GLU A 143 -18.33 8.58 14.84
CA GLU A 143 -19.28 9.50 14.21
C GLU A 143 -18.87 10.97 14.34
N ALA A 144 -18.45 11.39 15.54
CA ALA A 144 -17.98 12.75 15.79
C ALA A 144 -16.66 13.02 15.09
N ARG A 145 -15.75 12.04 15.14
CA ARG A 145 -14.40 12.14 14.54
C ARG A 145 -14.38 12.02 13.03
N PHE A 146 -15.43 11.52 12.43
CA PHE A 146 -15.57 11.42 10.98
C PHE A 146 -15.36 12.78 10.28
N ASN A 147 -15.85 13.87 10.87
CA ASN A 147 -15.69 15.22 10.33
C ASN A 147 -14.40 15.94 10.77
N ASN A 148 -13.53 15.27 11.51
CA ASN A 148 -12.27 15.83 11.96
C ASN A 148 -11.19 15.72 10.87
N TYR A 149 -10.22 16.64 10.95
CA TYR A 149 -9.04 16.66 10.08
C TYR A 149 -7.90 15.80 10.65
N PRO A 150 -6.97 15.33 9.83
CA PRO A 150 -5.84 14.50 10.27
C PRO A 150 -5.04 15.08 11.43
N HIS A 151 -4.84 16.41 11.48
CA HIS A 151 -4.10 17.06 12.56
C HIS A 151 -4.78 16.97 13.94
N GLN A 152 -6.07 16.67 13.99
CA GLN A 152 -6.85 16.45 15.22
C GLN A 152 -6.73 15.02 15.77
N PHE A 153 -5.97 14.15 15.09
CA PHE A 153 -5.72 12.78 15.48
C PHE A 153 -4.28 12.61 15.97
N SER A 154 -4.09 11.79 17.01
CA SER A 154 -2.73 11.36 17.39
C SER A 154 -2.09 10.49 16.29
N GLY A 155 -0.75 10.34 16.33
CA GLY A 155 -0.04 9.50 15.35
C GLY A 155 -0.60 8.08 15.25
N GLY A 156 -0.84 7.44 16.40
CA GLY A 156 -1.43 6.09 16.42
C GLY A 156 -2.88 6.04 15.93
N MET A 157 -3.65 7.11 16.11
CA MET A 157 -5.00 7.20 15.55
C MET A 157 -4.95 7.37 14.03
N ARG A 158 -4.05 8.22 13.51
CA ARG A 158 -3.84 8.38 12.06
C ARG A 158 -3.44 7.06 11.40
N GLN A 159 -2.53 6.31 12.03
CA GLN A 159 -2.16 4.98 11.54
C GLN A 159 -3.37 4.03 11.47
N ARG A 160 -4.21 4.00 12.49
CA ARG A 160 -5.45 3.20 12.49
C ARG A 160 -6.43 3.62 11.40
N VAL A 161 -6.56 4.92 11.15
CA VAL A 161 -7.36 5.43 10.03
C VAL A 161 -6.80 4.96 8.68
N VAL A 162 -5.48 4.98 8.49
CA VAL A 162 -4.86 4.48 7.24
C VAL A 162 -5.07 2.97 7.05
N ILE A 163 -5.22 2.23 8.15
CA ILE A 163 -5.48 0.77 8.11
C ILE A 163 -6.96 0.47 7.82
N SER A 164 -7.89 1.37 8.18
CA SER A 164 -9.33 1.16 8.03
C SER A 164 -9.78 1.15 6.58
#